data_62f1221f9fefa6a7a64de996e8ef7d4e
#
_entry.id   62f1221f9fefa6a7a64de996e8ef7d4e
#
_cell.length_a   1.000
_cell.length_b   1.000
_cell.length_c   1.000
_cell.angle_alpha   90.00
_cell.angle_beta   90.00
_cell.angle_gamma   90.00
#
_symmetry.space_group_name_H-M   'P 1'
#
loop_
_entity.id
_entity.type
_entity.pdbx_description
1 polymer ?
#
loop_
_entity_poly.entity_id
_entity_poly.type
_entity_poly.pdbx_seq_one_letter_code
_entity_poly.pdbx_strand_id
1 'polypeptide(L)'
;EINELINNGKATFYIGFDPTADSLHVGHFMALCLMKRMQMAGNKPIALIGGGTGMVGDPSGRSDLRQMLTPETIQHNCDCFKQQMSRFIDFSDGKALMVNNADWLLKLNYVELLREVGACFSVNNMLRAECYKQRMAKGLSFLEFNYMIMQSYDFYMLYQKYGCNMQFGGDDQWSNMLGGTELIRRKLGKDAYAMTITLLLNSEGKKMGKTQKGAVWLDPNKTSPFEFYQYWRNVSDADVMKCLKMLTFLPIEQILEMEHWEGSQLNTAKEILAHELTELVHGKE
;
A
#
# COMPACT_ATOMS: atom_id res chain seq x y z
N GLU A 1 18.87 -9.35 -9.72
CA GLU A 1 18.69 -7.88 -9.84
C GLU A 1 17.91 -7.32 -8.65
N ILE A 2 16.63 -7.69 -8.44
CA ILE A 2 15.81 -7.18 -7.31
C ILE A 2 16.44 -7.49 -5.95
N ASN A 3 16.91 -8.73 -5.73
CA ASN A 3 17.59 -9.12 -4.50
C ASN A 3 18.84 -8.27 -4.23
N GLU A 4 19.61 -7.99 -5.27
CA GLU A 4 20.80 -7.15 -5.14
C GLU A 4 20.44 -5.70 -4.78
N LEU A 5 19.40 -5.14 -5.41
CA LEU A 5 18.92 -3.81 -5.08
C LEU A 5 18.51 -3.69 -3.62
N ILE A 6 17.67 -4.62 -3.15
CA ILE A 6 17.12 -4.57 -1.80
C ILE A 6 18.18 -4.86 -0.75
N ASN A 7 18.98 -5.91 -0.93
CA ASN A 7 19.96 -6.34 0.07
C ASN A 7 21.15 -5.38 0.19
N ASN A 8 21.43 -4.59 -0.83
CA ASN A 8 22.47 -3.56 -0.82
C ASN A 8 21.95 -2.16 -0.45
N GLY A 9 20.68 -2.03 -0.05
CA GLY A 9 20.10 -0.75 0.33
C GLY A 9 19.97 0.25 -0.83
N LYS A 10 19.88 -0.23 -2.07
CA LYS A 10 19.86 0.59 -3.30
C LYS A 10 18.48 0.79 -3.89
N ALA A 11 17.44 0.18 -3.31
CA ALA A 11 16.08 0.38 -3.77
C ALA A 11 15.53 1.70 -3.22
N THR A 12 15.10 2.58 -4.12
CA THR A 12 14.14 3.64 -3.83
C THR A 12 12.81 3.16 -4.38
N PHE A 13 11.86 2.93 -3.50
CA PHE A 13 10.60 2.29 -3.86
C PHE A 13 9.41 3.09 -3.39
N TYR A 14 8.26 2.90 -4.02
CA TYR A 14 7.04 3.53 -3.58
C TYR A 14 5.87 2.55 -3.44
N ILE A 15 4.95 2.93 -2.59
CA ILE A 15 3.61 2.35 -2.47
C ILE A 15 2.60 3.50 -2.53
N GLY A 16 1.56 3.33 -3.34
CA GLY A 16 0.48 4.28 -3.46
C GLY A 16 -0.63 4.03 -2.43
N PHE A 17 -1.19 5.11 -1.90
CA PHE A 17 -2.31 5.11 -0.95
C PHE A 17 -3.35 6.11 -1.41
N ASP A 18 -4.48 5.63 -1.89
CA ASP A 18 -5.61 6.50 -2.24
C ASP A 18 -6.33 6.96 -0.98
N PRO A 19 -6.52 8.28 -0.77
CA PRO A 19 -7.09 8.86 0.45
C PRO A 19 -8.61 8.75 0.46
N THR A 20 -9.13 7.52 0.48
CA THR A 20 -10.57 7.21 0.43
C THR A 20 -11.28 7.29 1.78
N ALA A 21 -10.55 7.49 2.85
CA ALA A 21 -11.03 7.69 4.22
C ALA A 21 -10.03 8.57 4.99
N ASP A 22 -10.45 9.09 6.14
CA ASP A 22 -9.62 9.91 7.02
C ASP A 22 -8.72 9.10 7.97
N SER A 23 -8.59 7.81 7.74
CA SER A 23 -7.69 6.93 8.47
C SER A 23 -7.22 5.76 7.61
N LEU A 24 -6.00 5.30 7.87
CA LEU A 24 -5.53 3.98 7.50
C LEU A 24 -6.18 2.92 8.39
N HIS A 25 -6.19 1.68 7.96
CA HIS A 25 -6.73 0.55 8.70
C HIS A 25 -5.82 -0.67 8.60
N VAL A 26 -6.15 -1.74 9.31
CA VAL A 26 -5.35 -2.98 9.34
C VAL A 26 -5.06 -3.56 7.95
N GLY A 27 -5.92 -3.33 6.97
CA GLY A 27 -5.66 -3.73 5.57
C GLY A 27 -4.40 -3.08 4.96
N HIS A 28 -3.95 -1.95 5.48
CA HIS A 28 -2.71 -1.29 5.04
C HIS A 28 -1.45 -1.79 5.80
N PHE A 29 -1.63 -2.60 6.84
CA PHE A 29 -0.54 -2.99 7.73
C PHE A 29 0.61 -3.68 6.99
N MET A 30 0.30 -4.59 6.06
CA MET A 30 1.32 -5.29 5.29
C MET A 30 2.21 -4.34 4.50
N ALA A 31 1.60 -3.34 3.86
CA ALA A 31 2.32 -2.32 3.12
C ALA A 31 3.20 -1.47 4.06
N LEU A 32 2.66 -1.02 5.18
CA LEU A 32 3.39 -0.20 6.16
C LEU A 32 4.54 -0.97 6.81
N CYS A 33 4.33 -2.23 7.18
CA CYS A 33 5.37 -3.09 7.73
C CYS A 33 6.47 -3.37 6.70
N LEU A 34 6.12 -3.60 5.44
CA LEU A 34 7.10 -3.76 4.37
C LEU A 34 7.94 -2.50 4.19
N MET A 35 7.31 -1.33 4.15
CA MET A 35 8.03 -0.05 4.03
C MET A 35 9.03 0.14 5.18
N LYS A 36 8.61 -0.16 6.41
CA LYS A 36 9.48 -0.10 7.59
C LYS A 36 10.65 -1.08 7.49
N ARG A 37 10.40 -2.34 7.12
CA ARG A 37 11.47 -3.36 6.96
C ARG A 37 12.47 -2.97 5.89
N MET A 38 11.99 -2.49 4.76
CA MET A 38 12.84 -2.03 3.66
C MET A 38 13.68 -0.83 4.06
N GLN A 39 13.12 0.11 4.84
CA GLN A 39 13.86 1.24 5.39
C GLN A 39 14.94 0.80 6.39
N MET A 40 14.61 -0.15 7.28
CA MET A 40 15.58 -0.74 8.21
C MET A 40 16.75 -1.43 7.49
N ALA A 41 16.51 -1.97 6.30
CA ALA A 41 17.53 -2.57 5.42
C ALA A 41 18.32 -1.54 4.58
N GLY A 42 18.10 -0.24 4.81
CA GLY A 42 18.82 0.84 4.14
C GLY A 42 18.19 1.34 2.84
N ASN A 43 17.02 0.83 2.47
CA ASN A 43 16.29 1.29 1.29
C ASN A 43 15.46 2.55 1.61
N LYS A 44 15.11 3.30 0.58
CA LYS A 44 14.38 4.56 0.73
C LYS A 44 12.92 4.42 0.32
N PRO A 45 11.97 4.45 1.27
CA PRO A 45 10.55 4.40 0.96
C PRO A 45 10.01 5.77 0.51
N ILE A 46 9.09 5.74 -0.45
CA ILE A 46 8.25 6.85 -0.85
C ILE A 46 6.80 6.45 -0.60
N ALA A 47 6.10 7.18 0.25
CA ALA A 47 4.67 7.08 0.38
C ALA A 47 4.02 8.03 -0.64
N LEU A 48 3.39 7.48 -1.66
CA LEU A 48 2.66 8.26 -2.66
C LEU A 48 1.20 8.37 -2.24
N ILE A 49 0.79 9.57 -1.89
CA ILE A 49 -0.62 9.84 -1.58
C ILE A 49 -1.35 10.19 -2.87
N GLY A 50 -2.44 9.48 -3.12
CA GLY A 50 -3.23 9.61 -4.33
C GLY A 50 -4.19 10.79 -4.32
N GLY A 51 -3.71 12.02 -4.12
CA GLY A 51 -4.56 13.21 -4.14
C GLY A 51 -5.19 13.47 -5.52
N GLY A 52 -4.47 13.16 -6.60
CA GLY A 52 -5.00 13.23 -7.97
C GLY A 52 -5.78 11.98 -8.35
N THR A 53 -5.24 10.79 -8.13
CA THR A 53 -5.91 9.51 -8.44
C THR A 53 -7.14 9.26 -7.58
N GLY A 54 -7.20 9.79 -6.37
CA GLY A 54 -8.38 9.74 -5.50
C GLY A 54 -9.61 10.44 -6.09
N MET A 55 -9.41 11.41 -6.99
CA MET A 55 -10.51 12.06 -7.73
C MET A 55 -11.11 11.16 -8.81
N VAL A 56 -10.39 10.15 -9.26
CA VAL A 56 -10.83 9.22 -10.31
C VAL A 56 -11.33 7.91 -9.73
N GLY A 57 -10.55 7.31 -8.84
CA GLY A 57 -10.82 6.03 -8.20
C GLY A 57 -10.30 4.82 -8.98
N ASP A 58 -9.54 3.98 -8.27
CA ASP A 58 -8.95 2.75 -8.81
C ASP A 58 -10.04 1.68 -9.06
N PRO A 59 -10.19 1.17 -10.29
CA PRO A 59 -11.11 0.08 -10.59
C PRO A 59 -10.62 -1.29 -10.14
N SER A 60 -9.32 -1.44 -9.81
CA SER A 60 -8.70 -2.73 -9.49
C SER A 60 -9.32 -3.39 -8.25
N GLY A 61 -9.59 -4.69 -8.34
CA GLY A 61 -10.14 -5.48 -7.24
C GLY A 61 -11.55 -5.09 -6.81
N ARG A 62 -12.30 -4.37 -7.64
CA ARG A 62 -13.67 -3.89 -7.36
C ARG A 62 -14.65 -4.23 -8.48
N SER A 63 -15.88 -4.37 -8.08
CA SER A 63 -17.01 -4.56 -8.98
C SER A 63 -17.88 -3.32 -9.18
N ASP A 64 -17.70 -2.29 -8.33
CA ASP A 64 -18.55 -1.10 -8.29
C ASP A 64 -17.76 0.19 -8.42
N LEU A 65 -18.38 1.26 -8.95
CA LEU A 65 -17.81 2.60 -9.02
C LEU A 65 -17.50 3.17 -7.63
N ARG A 66 -16.37 3.85 -7.50
CA ARG A 66 -16.07 4.64 -6.30
C ARG A 66 -16.88 5.94 -6.28
N GLN A 67 -17.29 6.34 -5.09
CA GLN A 67 -17.84 7.66 -4.85
C GLN A 67 -16.73 8.71 -5.02
N MET A 68 -16.99 9.74 -5.81
CA MET A 68 -16.03 10.84 -6.00
C MET A 68 -15.96 11.70 -4.73
N LEU A 69 -14.75 11.97 -4.27
CA LEU A 69 -14.47 12.81 -3.12
C LEU A 69 -14.18 14.25 -3.55
N THR A 70 -14.45 15.22 -2.68
CA THR A 70 -14.08 16.61 -2.94
C THR A 70 -12.57 16.82 -2.70
N PRO A 71 -11.95 17.83 -3.34
CA PRO A 71 -10.53 18.16 -3.10
C PRO A 71 -10.20 18.42 -1.63
N GLU A 72 -11.10 19.08 -0.89
CA GLU A 72 -10.95 19.40 0.53
C GLU A 72 -10.93 18.11 1.38
N THR A 73 -11.86 17.18 1.10
CA THR A 73 -11.89 15.87 1.77
C THR A 73 -10.61 15.08 1.48
N ILE A 74 -10.15 15.07 0.24
CA ILE A 74 -8.91 14.39 -0.15
C ILE A 74 -7.72 14.97 0.61
N GLN A 75 -7.60 16.30 0.68
CA GLN A 75 -6.50 16.94 1.42
C GLN A 75 -6.54 16.60 2.91
N HIS A 76 -7.70 16.65 3.53
CA HIS A 76 -7.87 16.24 4.93
C HIS A 76 -7.42 14.80 5.16
N ASN A 77 -7.84 13.89 4.30
CA ASN A 77 -7.46 12.47 4.38
C ASN A 77 -5.94 12.27 4.17
N CYS A 78 -5.33 13.03 3.27
CA CYS A 78 -3.88 13.02 3.07
C CYS A 78 -3.13 13.41 4.34
N ASP A 79 -3.58 14.46 5.04
CA ASP A 79 -2.95 14.93 6.28
C ASP A 79 -3.08 13.89 7.40
N CYS A 80 -4.23 13.22 7.50
CA CYS A 80 -4.44 12.12 8.43
C CYS A 80 -3.50 10.94 8.15
N PHE A 81 -3.34 10.56 6.90
CA PHE A 81 -2.43 9.48 6.50
C PHE A 81 -0.98 9.78 6.87
N LYS A 82 -0.54 11.01 6.62
CA LYS A 82 0.82 11.44 6.96
C LYS A 82 1.14 11.26 8.44
N GLN A 83 0.22 11.68 9.28
CA GLN A 83 0.38 11.56 10.74
C GLN A 83 0.49 10.09 11.16
N GLN A 84 -0.36 9.23 10.62
CA GLN A 84 -0.37 7.81 10.96
C GLN A 84 0.86 7.06 10.42
N MET A 85 1.28 7.34 9.20
CA MET A 85 2.47 6.72 8.58
C MET A 85 3.76 7.06 9.33
N SER A 86 3.85 8.22 9.95
CA SER A 86 5.03 8.65 10.70
C SER A 86 5.31 7.77 11.94
N ARG A 87 4.36 6.94 12.36
CA ARG A 87 4.57 5.90 13.38
C ARG A 87 5.37 4.70 12.86
N PHE A 88 5.31 4.43 11.57
CA PHE A 88 5.97 3.29 10.93
C PHE A 88 7.29 3.67 10.28
N ILE A 89 7.35 4.83 9.67
CA ILE A 89 8.41 5.25 8.74
C ILE A 89 9.06 6.51 9.27
N ASP A 90 10.39 6.54 9.26
CA ASP A 90 11.17 7.72 9.59
C ASP A 90 11.31 8.62 8.37
N PHE A 91 10.64 9.77 8.39
CA PHE A 91 10.70 10.80 7.34
C PHE A 91 11.78 11.86 7.58
N SER A 92 12.52 11.78 8.67
CA SER A 92 13.59 12.76 8.98
C SER A 92 14.75 12.65 7.98
N ASP A 93 15.43 13.76 7.75
CA ASP A 93 16.67 13.84 6.98
C ASP A 93 16.62 13.20 5.58
N GLY A 94 15.44 13.17 4.96
CA GLY A 94 15.25 12.58 3.64
C GLY A 94 15.36 11.04 3.60
N LYS A 95 15.27 10.37 4.75
CA LYS A 95 15.29 8.89 4.84
C LYS A 95 14.07 8.24 4.21
N ALA A 96 12.97 8.96 4.14
CA ALA A 96 11.76 8.62 3.42
C ALA A 96 11.13 9.90 2.86
N LEU A 97 10.31 9.74 1.84
CA LEU A 97 9.54 10.83 1.26
C LEU A 97 8.06 10.54 1.34
N MET A 98 7.27 11.60 1.50
CA MET A 98 5.85 11.58 1.27
C MET A 98 5.52 12.58 0.18
N VAL A 99 4.91 12.12 -0.90
CA VAL A 99 4.57 12.92 -2.07
C VAL A 99 3.12 12.73 -2.44
N ASN A 100 2.53 13.75 -3.06
CA ASN A 100 1.15 13.73 -3.52
C ASN A 100 1.13 13.80 -5.06
N ASN A 101 0.51 12.84 -5.71
CA ASN A 101 0.45 12.82 -7.16
C ASN A 101 -0.42 13.95 -7.76
N ALA A 102 -1.21 14.63 -6.96
CA ALA A 102 -1.89 15.86 -7.37
C ALA A 102 -0.91 16.94 -7.86
N ASP A 103 0.32 16.94 -7.34
CA ASP A 103 1.35 17.94 -7.70
C ASP A 103 1.73 17.92 -9.18
N TRP A 104 1.59 16.78 -9.83
CA TRP A 104 1.82 16.65 -11.28
C TRP A 104 0.56 16.32 -12.07
N LEU A 105 -0.32 15.42 -11.58
CA LEU A 105 -1.50 15.01 -12.34
C LEU A 105 -2.47 16.16 -12.63
N LEU A 106 -2.67 17.08 -11.67
CA LEU A 106 -3.58 18.22 -11.84
C LEU A 106 -3.02 19.32 -12.75
N LYS A 107 -1.74 19.27 -13.08
CA LYS A 107 -1.07 20.24 -13.97
C LYS A 107 -0.86 19.73 -15.39
N LEU A 108 -1.26 18.48 -15.67
CA LEU A 108 -1.08 17.89 -16.99
C LEU A 108 -1.95 18.56 -18.05
N ASN A 109 -1.35 18.85 -19.18
CA ASN A 109 -2.10 19.17 -20.38
C ASN A 109 -2.62 17.88 -21.02
N TYR A 110 -3.90 17.79 -21.26
CA TYR A 110 -4.55 16.57 -21.77
C TYR A 110 -3.99 16.13 -23.14
N VAL A 111 -3.81 17.06 -24.05
CA VAL A 111 -3.30 16.76 -25.42
C VAL A 111 -1.85 16.29 -25.37
N GLU A 112 -1.03 16.94 -24.55
CA GLU A 112 0.37 16.54 -24.36
C GLU A 112 0.47 15.16 -23.72
N LEU A 113 -0.36 14.87 -22.72
CA LEU A 113 -0.42 13.54 -22.09
C LEU A 113 -0.78 12.46 -23.12
N LEU A 114 -1.79 12.69 -23.94
CA LEU A 114 -2.18 11.73 -24.98
C LEU A 114 -1.05 11.49 -25.98
N ARG A 115 -0.38 12.54 -26.39
CA ARG A 115 0.71 12.48 -27.38
C ARG A 115 1.94 11.76 -26.82
N GLU A 116 2.38 12.14 -25.63
CA GLU A 116 3.66 11.70 -25.08
C GLU A 116 3.55 10.39 -24.29
N VAL A 117 2.46 10.16 -23.61
CA VAL A 117 2.23 9.00 -22.73
C VAL A 117 1.23 8.05 -23.35
N GLY A 118 0.09 8.55 -23.82
CA GLY A 118 -0.96 7.72 -24.41
C GLY A 118 -0.48 6.88 -25.58
N ALA A 119 0.45 7.40 -26.38
CA ALA A 119 1.08 6.66 -27.49
C ALA A 119 1.89 5.42 -27.04
N CYS A 120 2.26 5.35 -25.77
CA CYS A 120 2.97 4.20 -25.20
C CYS A 120 2.03 3.06 -24.77
N PHE A 121 0.71 3.28 -24.78
CA PHE A 121 -0.28 2.32 -24.33
C PHE A 121 -1.12 1.77 -25.50
N SER A 122 -1.33 0.46 -25.50
CA SER A 122 -2.25 -0.21 -26.42
C SER A 122 -3.57 -0.50 -25.72
N VAL A 123 -4.67 0.04 -26.23
CA VAL A 123 -6.02 -0.22 -25.72
C VAL A 123 -6.31 -1.73 -25.67
N ASN A 124 -5.93 -2.45 -26.72
CA ASN A 124 -6.15 -3.90 -26.76
C ASN A 124 -5.40 -4.65 -25.64
N ASN A 125 -4.18 -4.20 -25.31
CA ASN A 125 -3.42 -4.79 -24.19
C ASN A 125 -4.01 -4.39 -22.83
N MET A 126 -4.43 -3.14 -22.68
CA MET A 126 -5.08 -2.66 -21.46
C MET A 126 -6.37 -3.44 -21.16
N LEU A 127 -7.21 -3.66 -22.17
CA LEU A 127 -8.47 -4.41 -22.00
C LEU A 127 -8.27 -5.89 -21.64
N ARG A 128 -7.07 -6.44 -21.85
CA ARG A 128 -6.72 -7.80 -21.38
C ARG A 128 -6.37 -7.85 -19.89
N ALA A 129 -6.10 -6.71 -19.27
CA ALA A 129 -5.78 -6.64 -17.86
C ALA A 129 -6.95 -7.08 -16.99
N GLU A 130 -6.68 -7.86 -15.95
CA GLU A 130 -7.72 -8.43 -15.09
C GLU A 130 -8.58 -7.37 -14.41
N CYS A 131 -7.98 -6.24 -14.02
CA CYS A 131 -8.68 -5.11 -13.42
C CYS A 131 -9.80 -4.54 -14.32
N TYR A 132 -9.61 -4.58 -15.64
CA TYR A 132 -10.62 -4.11 -16.59
C TYR A 132 -11.65 -5.18 -16.97
N LYS A 133 -11.24 -6.45 -17.09
CA LYS A 133 -12.16 -7.56 -17.43
C LYS A 133 -13.33 -7.64 -16.46
N GLN A 134 -13.07 -7.52 -15.16
CA GLN A 134 -14.11 -7.58 -14.13
C GLN A 134 -15.10 -6.39 -14.24
N ARG A 135 -14.62 -5.23 -14.67
CA ARG A 135 -15.42 -4.03 -14.83
C ARG A 135 -16.19 -3.97 -16.14
N MET A 136 -15.65 -4.55 -17.22
CA MET A 136 -16.28 -4.51 -18.55
C MET A 136 -17.71 -5.06 -18.54
N ALA A 137 -17.96 -6.14 -17.80
CA ALA A 137 -19.28 -6.74 -17.69
C ALA A 137 -20.34 -5.82 -17.02
N LYS A 138 -19.88 -4.85 -16.20
CA LYS A 138 -20.74 -3.90 -15.47
C LYS A 138 -20.69 -2.47 -16.02
N GLY A 139 -19.95 -2.26 -17.09
CA GLY A 139 -19.76 -0.95 -17.71
C GLY A 139 -18.51 -0.23 -17.17
N LEU A 140 -17.38 -0.42 -17.84
CA LEU A 140 -16.14 0.30 -17.58
C LEU A 140 -16.24 1.73 -18.13
N SER A 141 -16.15 2.74 -17.29
CA SER A 141 -16.13 4.13 -17.72
C SER A 141 -14.78 4.52 -18.30
N PHE A 142 -14.78 5.54 -19.20
CA PHE A 142 -13.52 6.10 -19.71
C PHE A 142 -12.63 6.68 -18.60
N LEU A 143 -13.25 7.24 -17.56
CA LEU A 143 -12.54 7.73 -16.37
C LEU A 143 -11.74 6.61 -15.69
N GLU A 144 -12.40 5.48 -15.36
CA GLU A 144 -11.74 4.32 -14.75
C GLU A 144 -10.67 3.71 -15.66
N PHE A 145 -10.94 3.68 -16.96
CA PHE A 145 -9.99 3.13 -17.94
C PHE A 145 -8.66 3.88 -17.96
N ASN A 146 -8.67 5.18 -17.69
CA ASN A 146 -7.45 6.00 -17.64
C ASN A 146 -6.63 5.82 -16.35
N TYR A 147 -7.15 5.13 -15.34
CA TYR A 147 -6.43 5.00 -14.06
C TYR A 147 -5.06 4.34 -14.22
N MET A 148 -4.95 3.29 -15.02
CA MET A 148 -3.67 2.61 -15.30
C MET A 148 -2.64 3.57 -15.90
N ILE A 149 -3.05 4.47 -16.79
CA ILE A 149 -2.16 5.46 -17.40
C ILE A 149 -1.67 6.45 -16.34
N MET A 150 -2.54 6.90 -15.46
CA MET A 150 -2.16 7.82 -14.37
C MET A 150 -1.19 7.19 -13.39
N GLN A 151 -1.43 5.95 -12.96
CA GLN A 151 -0.52 5.24 -12.06
C GLN A 151 0.82 4.94 -12.74
N SER A 152 0.82 4.62 -14.02
CA SER A 152 2.04 4.43 -14.79
C SER A 152 2.84 5.74 -14.90
N TYR A 153 2.15 6.85 -15.09
CA TYR A 153 2.75 8.18 -15.11
C TYR A 153 3.33 8.57 -13.75
N ASP A 154 2.68 8.20 -12.65
CA ASP A 154 3.22 8.40 -11.31
C ASP A 154 4.59 7.73 -11.16
N PHE A 155 4.71 6.46 -11.57
CA PHE A 155 5.99 5.75 -11.48
C PHE A 155 7.08 6.44 -12.34
N TYR A 156 6.71 6.85 -13.55
CA TYR A 156 7.59 7.59 -14.44
C TYR A 156 8.07 8.91 -13.82
N MET A 157 7.18 9.67 -13.18
CA MET A 157 7.51 10.92 -12.51
C MET A 157 8.40 10.69 -11.27
N LEU A 158 8.09 9.68 -10.47
CA LEU A 158 8.89 9.32 -9.29
C LEU A 158 10.29 8.84 -9.67
N TYR A 159 10.39 8.09 -10.78
CA TYR A 159 11.69 7.67 -11.31
C TYR A 159 12.56 8.89 -11.68
N GLN A 160 12.00 9.83 -12.43
CA GLN A 160 12.72 11.03 -12.87
C GLN A 160 13.10 11.95 -11.72
N LYS A 161 12.17 12.19 -10.78
CA LYS A 161 12.37 13.15 -9.69
C LYS A 161 13.24 12.61 -8.55
N TYR A 162 13.11 11.32 -8.23
CA TYR A 162 13.68 10.76 -7.00
C TYR A 162 14.51 9.50 -7.24
N GLY A 163 14.67 9.06 -8.48
CA GLY A 163 15.36 7.80 -8.78
C GLY A 163 14.59 6.57 -8.28
N CYS A 164 13.26 6.67 -8.14
CA CYS A 164 12.41 5.57 -7.69
C CYS A 164 12.43 4.44 -8.71
N ASN A 165 13.04 3.31 -8.36
CA ASN A 165 13.29 2.19 -9.25
C ASN A 165 12.42 0.96 -8.96
N MET A 166 11.59 0.99 -7.91
CA MET A 166 10.69 -0.09 -7.54
C MET A 166 9.31 0.42 -7.13
N GLN A 167 8.30 -0.40 -7.42
CA GLN A 167 6.94 -0.24 -6.92
C GLN A 167 6.47 -1.52 -6.25
N PHE A 168 5.79 -1.39 -5.11
CA PHE A 168 5.06 -2.48 -4.48
C PHE A 168 3.56 -2.18 -4.47
N GLY A 169 2.77 -3.23 -4.58
CA GLY A 169 1.31 -3.15 -4.49
C GLY A 169 0.72 -4.53 -4.27
N GLY A 170 -0.59 -4.61 -4.04
CA GLY A 170 -1.30 -5.89 -3.99
C GLY A 170 -1.31 -6.59 -5.35
N ASP A 171 -1.69 -7.86 -5.38
CA ASP A 171 -1.78 -8.63 -6.64
C ASP A 171 -2.76 -8.01 -7.64
N ASP A 172 -3.78 -7.33 -7.15
CA ASP A 172 -4.76 -6.57 -7.95
C ASP A 172 -4.13 -5.37 -8.69
N GLN A 173 -2.97 -4.89 -8.23
CA GLN A 173 -2.23 -3.77 -8.82
C GLN A 173 -1.24 -4.18 -9.91
N TRP A 174 -1.05 -5.47 -10.16
CA TRP A 174 0.00 -5.99 -11.04
C TRP A 174 0.03 -5.33 -12.41
N SER A 175 -1.12 -5.27 -13.08
CA SER A 175 -1.23 -4.66 -14.41
C SER A 175 -0.89 -3.17 -14.41
N ASN A 176 -1.31 -2.43 -13.37
CA ASN A 176 -1.00 -1.01 -13.21
C ASN A 176 0.51 -0.80 -13.00
N MET A 177 1.14 -1.65 -12.19
CA MET A 177 2.58 -1.60 -11.93
C MET A 177 3.40 -1.88 -13.19
N LEU A 178 3.02 -2.90 -13.97
CA LEU A 178 3.69 -3.22 -15.23
C LEU A 178 3.54 -2.10 -16.28
N GLY A 179 2.42 -1.41 -16.29
CA GLY A 179 2.25 -0.22 -17.13
C GLY A 179 3.32 0.85 -16.85
N GLY A 180 3.66 1.04 -15.57
CA GLY A 180 4.72 1.97 -15.15
C GLY A 180 6.12 1.52 -15.55
N THR A 181 6.47 0.25 -15.32
CA THR A 181 7.78 -0.29 -15.72
C THR A 181 7.98 -0.20 -17.23
N GLU A 182 6.94 -0.49 -18.02
CA GLU A 182 6.98 -0.40 -19.47
C GLU A 182 7.08 1.04 -19.96
N LEU A 183 6.38 1.98 -19.33
CA LEU A 183 6.47 3.40 -19.67
C LEU A 183 7.89 3.94 -19.43
N ILE A 184 8.50 3.60 -18.29
CA ILE A 184 9.88 3.98 -17.97
C ILE A 184 10.86 3.40 -19.00
N ARG A 185 10.69 2.13 -19.34
CA ARG A 185 11.52 1.48 -20.37
C ARG A 185 11.42 2.19 -21.73
N ARG A 186 10.20 2.51 -22.17
CA ARG A 186 9.96 3.15 -23.47
C ARG A 186 10.45 4.59 -23.51
N LYS A 187 10.21 5.35 -22.46
CA LYS A 187 10.52 6.79 -22.44
C LYS A 187 11.97 7.09 -22.03
N LEU A 188 12.54 6.32 -21.14
CA LEU A 188 13.86 6.58 -20.55
C LEU A 188 14.93 5.55 -20.93
N GLY A 189 14.54 4.39 -21.50
CA GLY A 189 15.47 3.29 -21.76
C GLY A 189 16.09 2.74 -20.46
N LYS A 190 15.37 2.79 -19.35
CA LYS A 190 15.82 2.37 -18.03
C LYS A 190 14.96 1.23 -17.50
N ASP A 191 15.54 0.45 -16.60
CA ASP A 191 14.83 -0.61 -15.90
C ASP A 191 14.21 -0.11 -14.61
N ALA A 192 12.98 -0.53 -14.37
CA ALA A 192 12.27 -0.36 -13.13
C ALA A 192 11.57 -1.67 -12.78
N TYR A 193 11.31 -1.91 -11.50
CA TYR A 193 10.88 -3.19 -11.00
C TYR A 193 9.56 -3.08 -10.24
N ALA A 194 8.76 -4.12 -10.31
CA ALA A 194 7.50 -4.24 -9.58
C ALA A 194 7.48 -5.56 -8.79
N MET A 195 6.95 -5.50 -7.57
CA MET A 195 6.70 -6.67 -6.73
C MET A 195 5.32 -6.57 -6.09
N THR A 196 4.66 -7.71 -5.95
CA THR A 196 3.39 -7.78 -5.23
C THR A 196 3.59 -8.08 -3.75
N ILE A 197 2.66 -7.58 -2.94
CA ILE A 197 2.57 -7.83 -1.51
C ILE A 197 1.39 -8.76 -1.28
N THR A 198 1.61 -9.85 -0.57
CA THR A 198 0.55 -10.77 -0.17
C THR A 198 -0.48 -10.08 0.70
N LEU A 199 -1.76 -10.34 0.45
CA LEU A 199 -2.84 -9.88 1.31
C LEU A 199 -2.75 -10.52 2.70
N LEU A 200 -3.11 -9.75 3.73
CA LEU A 200 -3.23 -10.26 5.09
C LEU A 200 -4.55 -11.04 5.22
N LEU A 201 -4.45 -12.36 5.06
CA LEU A 201 -5.57 -13.28 5.16
C LEU A 201 -5.47 -14.08 6.46
N ASN A 202 -6.62 -14.40 7.06
CA ASN A 202 -6.68 -15.36 8.15
C ASN A 202 -6.57 -16.81 7.62
N SER A 203 -6.57 -17.79 8.52
CA SER A 203 -6.49 -19.23 8.20
C SER A 203 -7.68 -19.74 7.37
N GLU A 204 -8.81 -19.03 7.36
CA GLU A 204 -9.98 -19.32 6.53
C GLU A 204 -9.93 -18.65 5.14
N GLY A 205 -8.84 -17.95 4.81
CA GLY A 205 -8.68 -17.21 3.54
C GLY A 205 -9.44 -15.89 3.48
N LYS A 206 -9.95 -15.39 4.60
CA LYS A 206 -10.65 -14.09 4.66
C LYS A 206 -9.68 -12.96 4.96
N LYS A 207 -9.93 -11.79 4.36
CA LYS A 207 -9.14 -10.57 4.65
C LYS A 207 -9.26 -10.19 6.12
N MET A 208 -8.12 -10.02 6.80
CA MET A 208 -8.07 -9.53 8.18
C MET A 208 -8.33 -8.02 8.25
N GLY A 209 -8.64 -7.54 9.46
CA GLY A 209 -8.86 -6.10 9.70
C GLY A 209 -10.30 -5.65 9.53
N LYS A 210 -11.25 -6.58 9.49
CA LYS A 210 -12.69 -6.28 9.53
C LYS A 210 -13.36 -7.04 10.66
N THR A 211 -14.24 -6.35 11.35
CA THR A 211 -15.15 -6.92 12.36
C THR A 211 -16.60 -6.75 11.90
N GLN A 212 -17.54 -7.21 12.68
CA GLN A 212 -18.98 -6.93 12.45
C GLN A 212 -19.28 -5.42 12.44
N LYS A 213 -18.46 -4.62 13.14
CA LYS A 213 -18.58 -3.14 13.19
C LYS A 213 -17.88 -2.43 12.01
N GLY A 214 -17.25 -3.15 11.11
CA GLY A 214 -16.52 -2.60 9.98
C GLY A 214 -15.00 -2.74 10.07
N ALA A 215 -14.24 -1.83 9.45
CA ALA A 215 -12.79 -1.87 9.45
C ALA A 215 -12.20 -1.59 10.85
N VAL A 216 -11.03 -2.20 11.12
CA VAL A 216 -10.21 -1.88 12.30
C VAL A 216 -9.26 -0.75 11.90
N TRP A 217 -9.53 0.44 12.42
CA TRP A 217 -8.83 1.67 12.05
C TRP A 217 -7.58 1.90 12.88
N LEU A 218 -6.61 2.63 12.32
CA LEU A 218 -5.43 3.10 13.05
C LEU A 218 -5.70 4.39 13.83
N ASP A 219 -6.75 5.13 13.49
CA ASP A 219 -7.19 6.30 14.25
C ASP A 219 -7.82 5.87 15.58
N PRO A 220 -7.28 6.34 16.74
CA PRO A 220 -7.80 5.96 18.05
C PRO A 220 -9.24 6.47 18.32
N ASN A 221 -9.71 7.45 17.57
CA ASN A 221 -11.09 7.93 17.67
C ASN A 221 -12.10 7.05 16.92
N LYS A 222 -11.64 6.24 15.98
CA LYS A 222 -12.48 5.32 15.18
C LYS A 222 -12.47 3.90 15.74
N THR A 223 -11.29 3.42 16.11
CA THR A 223 -11.07 2.16 16.83
C THR A 223 -10.19 2.49 18.02
N SER A 224 -10.73 2.41 19.22
CA SER A 224 -9.96 2.75 20.42
C SER A 224 -8.73 1.84 20.58
N PRO A 225 -7.66 2.27 21.27
CA PRO A 225 -6.50 1.44 21.53
C PRO A 225 -6.86 0.11 22.22
N PHE A 226 -7.87 0.13 23.09
CA PHE A 226 -8.39 -1.07 23.73
C PHE A 226 -9.05 -2.03 22.71
N GLU A 227 -9.93 -1.52 21.84
CA GLU A 227 -10.57 -2.35 20.80
C GLU A 227 -9.53 -2.87 19.80
N PHE A 228 -8.52 -2.07 19.46
CA PHE A 228 -7.40 -2.46 18.62
C PHE A 228 -6.58 -3.59 19.26
N TYR A 229 -6.25 -3.46 20.53
CA TYR A 229 -5.58 -4.51 21.32
C TYR A 229 -6.41 -5.79 21.36
N GLN A 230 -7.70 -5.68 21.66
CA GLN A 230 -8.59 -6.84 21.73
C GLN A 230 -8.75 -7.55 20.40
N TYR A 231 -8.74 -6.83 19.29
CA TYR A 231 -8.77 -7.44 17.97
C TYR A 231 -7.60 -8.42 17.76
N TRP A 232 -6.39 -8.00 18.07
CA TRP A 232 -5.20 -8.85 17.95
C TRP A 232 -5.11 -9.93 19.03
N ARG A 233 -5.54 -9.61 20.24
CA ARG A 233 -5.60 -10.57 21.34
C ARG A 233 -6.56 -11.75 21.04
N ASN A 234 -7.54 -11.54 20.20
CA ASN A 234 -8.56 -12.53 19.85
C ASN A 234 -8.36 -13.18 18.47
N VAL A 235 -7.19 -13.06 17.85
CA VAL A 235 -6.88 -13.83 16.63
C VAL A 235 -6.89 -15.34 16.93
N SER A 236 -7.15 -16.14 15.91
CA SER A 236 -7.16 -17.60 16.08
C SER A 236 -5.76 -18.14 16.41
N ASP A 237 -5.71 -19.29 17.04
CA ASP A 237 -4.44 -19.99 17.31
C ASP A 237 -3.66 -20.29 16.04
N ALA A 238 -4.36 -20.56 14.95
CA ALA A 238 -3.77 -20.81 13.63
C ALA A 238 -3.14 -19.57 13.00
N ASP A 239 -3.55 -18.35 13.42
CA ASP A 239 -3.13 -17.10 12.80
C ASP A 239 -2.05 -16.35 13.59
N VAL A 240 -1.92 -16.60 14.90
CA VAL A 240 -1.05 -15.80 15.78
C VAL A 240 0.41 -15.80 15.33
N MET A 241 0.96 -16.95 14.97
CA MET A 241 2.37 -17.06 14.55
C MET A 241 2.62 -16.35 13.22
N LYS A 242 1.69 -16.48 12.28
CA LYS A 242 1.73 -15.74 11.01
C LYS A 242 1.74 -14.23 11.25
N CYS A 243 0.85 -13.74 12.11
CA CYS A 243 0.78 -12.32 12.45
C CYS A 243 2.06 -11.83 13.15
N LEU A 244 2.62 -12.59 14.07
CA LEU A 244 3.89 -12.27 14.72
C LEU A 244 5.03 -12.10 13.70
N LYS A 245 5.15 -13.04 12.74
CA LYS A 245 6.18 -13.00 11.70
C LYS A 245 6.01 -11.84 10.73
N MET A 246 4.78 -11.57 10.32
CA MET A 246 4.51 -10.61 9.25
C MET A 246 4.38 -9.17 9.74
N LEU A 247 3.88 -8.95 10.94
CA LEU A 247 3.44 -7.64 11.39
C LEU A 247 4.28 -7.05 12.54
N THR A 248 5.00 -7.89 13.30
CA THR A 248 5.86 -7.39 14.38
C THR A 248 7.31 -7.22 13.95
N PHE A 249 8.07 -6.49 14.75
CA PHE A 249 9.50 -6.28 14.56
C PHE A 249 10.33 -6.95 15.65
N LEU A 250 9.77 -7.96 16.28
CA LEU A 250 10.47 -8.83 17.25
C LEU A 250 11.62 -9.58 16.56
N PRO A 251 12.70 -9.90 17.30
CA PRO A 251 13.75 -10.76 16.79
C PRO A 251 13.16 -12.11 16.31
N ILE A 252 13.62 -12.58 15.16
CA ILE A 252 13.08 -13.80 14.55
C ILE A 252 13.30 -15.02 15.47
N GLU A 253 14.39 -15.05 16.21
CA GLU A 253 14.72 -16.11 17.16
C GLU A 253 13.64 -16.23 18.25
N GLN A 254 13.16 -15.10 18.77
CA GLN A 254 12.08 -15.08 19.75
C GLN A 254 10.77 -15.61 19.16
N ILE A 255 10.47 -15.26 17.91
CA ILE A 255 9.26 -15.75 17.24
C ILE A 255 9.36 -17.26 16.99
N LEU A 256 10.53 -17.76 16.59
CA LEU A 256 10.76 -19.20 16.34
C LEU A 256 10.63 -20.02 17.63
N GLU A 257 11.03 -19.49 18.78
CA GLU A 257 10.77 -20.14 20.07
C GLU A 257 9.27 -20.30 20.35
N MET A 258 8.48 -19.27 20.02
CA MET A 258 7.02 -19.30 20.20
C MET A 258 6.32 -20.30 19.25
N GLU A 259 6.93 -20.73 18.16
CA GLU A 259 6.35 -21.71 17.23
C GLU A 259 6.12 -23.09 17.89
N HIS A 260 6.85 -23.38 18.95
CA HIS A 260 6.70 -24.61 19.70
C HIS A 260 5.70 -24.50 20.87
N TRP A 261 5.08 -23.33 21.03
CA TRP A 261 4.12 -23.11 22.10
C TRP A 261 2.77 -23.74 21.77
N GLU A 262 2.16 -24.34 22.79
CA GLU A 262 0.87 -25.02 22.67
C GLU A 262 -0.08 -24.62 23.83
N GLY A 263 -1.36 -24.85 23.63
CA GLY A 263 -2.38 -24.65 24.66
C GLY A 263 -2.39 -23.22 25.21
N SER A 264 -2.24 -23.07 26.52
CA SER A 264 -2.27 -21.76 27.19
C SER A 264 -1.13 -20.82 26.81
N GLN A 265 0.00 -21.34 26.32
CA GLN A 265 1.12 -20.53 25.85
C GLN A 265 0.75 -19.70 24.63
N LEU A 266 -0.17 -20.18 23.78
CA LEU A 266 -0.67 -19.40 22.64
C LEU A 266 -1.41 -18.14 23.09
N ASN A 267 -2.03 -18.13 24.27
CA ASN A 267 -2.61 -16.91 24.82
C ASN A 267 -1.54 -15.86 25.13
N THR A 268 -0.40 -16.28 25.65
CA THR A 268 0.75 -15.39 25.87
C THR A 268 1.30 -14.86 24.53
N ALA A 269 1.39 -15.70 23.51
CA ALA A 269 1.79 -15.26 22.17
C ALA A 269 0.82 -14.20 21.59
N LYS A 270 -0.49 -14.37 21.79
CA LYS A 270 -1.51 -13.38 21.38
C LYS A 270 -1.42 -12.08 22.16
N GLU A 271 -1.07 -12.14 23.45
CA GLU A 271 -0.81 -10.94 24.27
C GLU A 271 0.41 -10.18 23.77
N ILE A 272 1.50 -10.89 23.45
CA ILE A 272 2.70 -10.30 22.86
C ILE A 272 2.34 -9.62 21.51
N LEU A 273 1.64 -10.32 20.63
CA LEU A 273 1.18 -9.77 19.35
C LEU A 273 0.38 -8.48 19.56
N ALA A 274 -0.63 -8.53 20.41
CA ALA A 274 -1.52 -7.39 20.67
C ALA A 274 -0.76 -6.22 21.28
N HIS A 275 0.17 -6.46 22.20
CA HIS A 275 1.02 -5.43 22.79
C HIS A 275 1.92 -4.77 21.73
N GLU A 276 2.66 -5.56 20.98
CA GLU A 276 3.58 -5.05 19.95
C GLU A 276 2.87 -4.19 18.90
N LEU A 277 1.71 -4.64 18.40
CA LEU A 277 0.98 -3.92 17.38
C LEU A 277 0.26 -2.67 17.93
N THR A 278 -0.23 -2.74 19.17
CA THR A 278 -0.86 -1.58 19.80
C THR A 278 0.18 -0.50 20.13
N GLU A 279 1.35 -0.89 20.64
CA GLU A 279 2.46 0.05 20.85
C GLU A 279 2.94 0.68 19.56
N LEU A 280 3.06 -0.10 18.48
CA LEU A 280 3.49 0.39 17.16
C LEU A 280 2.54 1.48 16.63
N VAL A 281 1.24 1.32 16.80
CA VAL A 281 0.23 2.21 16.23
C VAL A 281 -0.12 3.37 17.16
N HIS A 282 -0.26 3.10 18.46
CA HIS A 282 -0.78 4.06 19.44
C HIS A 282 0.29 4.61 20.42
N GLY A 283 1.47 3.98 20.49
CA GLY A 283 2.54 4.36 21.42
C GLY A 283 2.48 3.58 22.74
N LYS A 284 3.36 3.95 23.67
CA LYS A 284 3.57 3.22 24.93
C LYS A 284 2.59 3.60 26.05
N GLU A 285 1.87 4.68 25.90
CA GLU A 285 0.90 5.19 26.89
C GLU A 285 -0.50 4.49 26.67
#